data_ed868bd7b9076f37a4cbe383be1d7a8a
#
_entry.id   ed868bd7b9076f37a4cbe383be1d7a8a
#
_cell.length_a   1.000
_cell.length_b   1.000
_cell.length_c   1.000
_cell.angle_alpha   90.00
_cell.angle_beta   90.00
_cell.angle_gamma   90.00
#
_symmetry.space_group_name_H-M   'P 1'
#
loop_
_entity.id
_entity.type
_entity.pdbx_description
1 polymer ?
#
loop_
_entity_poly.entity_id
_entity_poly.type
_entity_poly.pdbx_seq_one_letter_code
_entity_poly.pdbx_strand_id
1 'polypeptide(L)'
;MNLPNFKYFYNNKAKTLDVVLHGGSQGMDSSLINKIVEASRKKGNSVVAFNFPYIERGEEKSSGPELLEEIGALQSVLDFCQADRFDSIRLIGKSLGGVVAGHYLKKLDRDQLNKFSLIIFGYDIGYIDLKNFPGKIVIIQGDKDKFGDVEAVKSDMRGAISKNIVYLSVKGADHSYRVPETKEPIYEDEAVSKAFECL
;
A
#
# COMPACT_ATOMS: atom_id res chain seq x y z
N MET A 1 2.32 -19.30 -11.30
CA MET A 1 2.76 -19.02 -9.91
C MET A 1 1.64 -19.48 -8.99
N ASN A 2 1.94 -20.12 -7.84
CA ASN A 2 0.89 -20.52 -6.92
C ASN A 2 0.31 -19.28 -6.25
N LEU A 3 -1.00 -19.32 -5.94
CA LEU A 3 -1.68 -18.24 -5.21
C LEU A 3 -1.12 -18.20 -3.78
N PRO A 4 -0.70 -17.02 -3.26
CA PRO A 4 -0.21 -16.90 -1.89
C PRO A 4 -1.34 -17.07 -0.87
N ASN A 5 -1.03 -17.22 0.42
CA ASN A 5 -2.03 -17.10 1.49
C ASN A 5 -2.63 -15.70 1.48
N PHE A 6 -3.96 -15.62 1.52
CA PHE A 6 -4.69 -14.36 1.45
C PHE A 6 -5.96 -14.37 2.30
N LYS A 7 -6.45 -13.17 2.60
CA LYS A 7 -7.79 -12.90 3.16
C LYS A 7 -8.57 -12.10 2.14
N TYR A 8 -9.70 -12.59 1.67
CA TYR A 8 -10.54 -11.90 0.71
C TYR A 8 -11.96 -11.69 1.26
N PHE A 9 -12.36 -10.44 1.34
CA PHE A 9 -13.71 -10.04 1.73
C PHE A 9 -14.41 -9.45 0.50
N TYR A 10 -15.16 -10.30 -0.17
CA TYR A 10 -15.91 -9.92 -1.37
C TYR A 10 -17.22 -9.25 -1.00
N ASN A 11 -17.51 -8.12 -1.63
CA ASN A 11 -18.79 -7.45 -1.59
C ASN A 11 -19.31 -7.32 -3.04
N ASN A 12 -20.39 -7.99 -3.35
CA ASN A 12 -20.98 -8.02 -4.70
C ASN A 12 -21.52 -6.66 -5.20
N LYS A 13 -21.63 -5.67 -4.32
CA LYS A 13 -22.05 -4.30 -4.65
C LYS A 13 -20.86 -3.35 -4.77
N ALA A 14 -19.66 -3.79 -4.42
CA ALA A 14 -18.48 -2.95 -4.47
C ALA A 14 -18.08 -2.63 -5.89
N LYS A 15 -17.80 -1.36 -6.13
CA LYS A 15 -17.21 -0.87 -7.38
C LYS A 15 -15.68 -0.79 -7.30
N THR A 16 -15.13 -0.82 -6.10
CA THR A 16 -13.70 -0.72 -5.83
C THR A 16 -13.19 -2.02 -5.22
N LEU A 17 -12.05 -2.49 -5.72
CA LEU A 17 -11.22 -3.51 -5.10
C LEU A 17 -10.03 -2.85 -4.40
N ASP A 18 -9.94 -3.00 -3.09
CA ASP A 18 -8.77 -2.61 -2.30
C ASP A 18 -7.82 -3.81 -2.17
N VAL A 19 -6.56 -3.65 -2.59
CA VAL A 19 -5.52 -4.68 -2.50
C VAL A 19 -4.47 -4.22 -1.52
N VAL A 20 -4.35 -4.89 -0.38
CA VAL A 20 -3.51 -4.48 0.74
C VAL A 20 -2.20 -5.25 0.73
N LEU A 21 -1.08 -4.51 0.67
CA LEU A 21 0.29 -4.98 0.53
C LEU A 21 1.06 -4.65 1.81
N HIS A 22 1.51 -5.66 2.54
CA HIS A 22 2.20 -5.48 3.82
C HIS A 22 3.64 -4.94 3.68
N GLY A 23 4.24 -4.53 4.79
CA GLY A 23 5.63 -4.09 4.87
C GLY A 23 6.66 -5.23 4.92
N GLY A 24 7.95 -4.87 4.99
CA GLY A 24 9.05 -5.83 4.90
C GLY A 24 9.19 -6.81 6.05
N SER A 25 8.68 -6.50 7.25
CA SER A 25 8.95 -7.30 8.46
C SER A 25 7.74 -8.03 9.04
N GLN A 26 6.55 -7.77 8.53
CA GLN A 26 5.30 -8.33 9.07
C GLN A 26 4.36 -8.64 7.91
N GLY A 27 3.70 -9.80 7.97
CA GLY A 27 2.75 -10.23 6.95
C GLY A 27 1.37 -9.55 7.05
N MET A 28 0.42 -10.12 6.35
CA MET A 28 -0.97 -9.63 6.25
C MET A 28 -1.73 -9.64 7.59
N ASP A 29 -1.22 -10.34 8.63
CA ASP A 29 -1.85 -10.43 9.94
C ASP A 29 -1.42 -9.33 10.91
N SER A 30 -0.56 -8.39 10.50
CA SER A 30 -0.13 -7.29 11.36
C SER A 30 -1.29 -6.36 11.74
N SER A 31 -1.16 -5.70 12.90
CA SER A 31 -2.19 -4.79 13.43
C SER A 31 -2.62 -3.74 12.42
N LEU A 32 -1.66 -3.03 11.82
CA LEU A 32 -1.95 -1.99 10.82
C LEU A 32 -2.69 -2.56 9.61
N ILE A 33 -2.27 -3.71 9.07
CA ILE A 33 -2.93 -4.33 7.90
C ILE A 33 -4.37 -4.72 8.24
N ASN A 34 -4.61 -5.31 9.41
CA ASN A 34 -5.96 -5.65 9.84
C ASN A 34 -6.86 -4.40 9.97
N LYS A 35 -6.34 -3.29 10.50
CA LYS A 35 -7.06 -2.01 10.59
C LYS A 35 -7.38 -1.43 9.21
N ILE A 36 -6.46 -1.50 8.26
CA ILE A 36 -6.67 -1.10 6.86
C ILE A 36 -7.78 -1.94 6.22
N VAL A 37 -7.72 -3.26 6.36
CA VAL A 37 -8.74 -4.18 5.83
C VAL A 37 -10.11 -3.84 6.40
N GLU A 38 -10.21 -3.61 7.71
CA GLU A 38 -11.48 -3.27 8.35
C GLU A 38 -12.02 -1.90 7.92
N ALA A 39 -11.16 -0.90 7.75
CA ALA A 39 -11.54 0.42 7.23
C ALA A 39 -12.07 0.33 5.78
N SER A 40 -11.42 -0.49 4.94
CA SER A 40 -11.88 -0.77 3.57
C SER A 40 -13.27 -1.42 3.56
N ARG A 41 -13.47 -2.44 4.41
CA ARG A 41 -14.77 -3.11 4.55
C ARG A 41 -15.88 -2.16 4.99
N LYS A 42 -15.60 -1.26 5.95
CA LYS A 42 -16.55 -0.24 6.41
C LYS A 42 -16.96 0.76 5.32
N LYS A 43 -16.07 1.01 4.35
CA LYS A 43 -16.39 1.81 3.14
C LYS A 43 -17.21 1.04 2.10
N GLY A 44 -17.48 -0.25 2.32
CA GLY A 44 -18.25 -1.09 1.39
C GLY A 44 -17.45 -1.61 0.21
N ASN A 45 -16.11 -1.54 0.24
CA ASN A 45 -15.26 -2.07 -0.81
C ASN A 45 -15.11 -3.60 -0.70
N SER A 46 -14.77 -4.26 -1.82
CA SER A 46 -14.11 -5.55 -1.77
C SER A 46 -12.66 -5.34 -1.36
N VAL A 47 -12.13 -6.20 -0.49
CA VAL A 47 -10.74 -6.05 -0.04
C VAL A 47 -10.03 -7.39 0.04
N VAL A 48 -8.80 -7.42 -0.45
CA VAL A 48 -7.89 -8.56 -0.32
C VAL A 48 -6.58 -8.13 0.31
N ALA A 49 -6.08 -8.90 1.27
CA ALA A 49 -4.74 -8.81 1.82
C ALA A 49 -4.06 -10.16 1.67
N PHE A 50 -2.78 -10.19 1.37
CA PHE A 50 -2.05 -11.43 1.13
C PHE A 50 -0.61 -11.33 1.63
N ASN A 51 0.03 -12.47 1.86
CA ASN A 51 1.43 -12.54 2.21
C ASN A 51 2.31 -12.52 0.94
N PHE A 52 3.41 -11.78 1.00
CA PHE A 52 4.47 -11.95 0.01
C PHE A 52 5.16 -13.30 0.18
N PRO A 53 5.66 -13.90 -0.92
CA PRO A 53 6.21 -15.27 -0.91
C PRO A 53 7.33 -15.51 0.12
N TYR A 54 8.19 -14.54 0.36
CA TYR A 54 9.27 -14.66 1.34
C TYR A 54 8.74 -14.82 2.79
N ILE A 55 7.64 -14.14 3.14
CA ILE A 55 7.00 -14.31 4.47
C ILE A 55 6.46 -15.74 4.63
N GLU A 56 5.88 -16.31 3.59
CA GLU A 56 5.35 -17.69 3.64
C GLU A 56 6.45 -18.75 3.81
N ARG A 57 7.64 -18.46 3.28
CA ARG A 57 8.82 -19.31 3.46
C ARG A 57 9.56 -19.06 4.79
N GLY A 58 9.11 -18.09 5.60
CA GLY A 58 9.79 -17.71 6.85
C GLY A 58 11.12 -16.98 6.60
N GLU A 59 11.29 -16.37 5.44
CA GLU A 59 12.48 -15.61 5.07
C GLU A 59 12.36 -14.15 5.53
N GLU A 60 13.49 -13.52 5.83
CA GLU A 60 13.53 -12.12 6.29
C GLU A 60 13.58 -11.10 5.16
N LYS A 61 13.90 -11.53 3.94
CA LYS A 61 14.17 -10.64 2.79
C LYS A 61 13.29 -11.00 1.61
N SER A 62 12.82 -9.96 0.90
CA SER A 62 12.15 -10.08 -0.38
C SER A 62 13.05 -10.67 -1.47
N SER A 63 12.47 -10.98 -2.64
CA SER A 63 13.14 -11.66 -3.77
C SER A 63 14.23 -10.84 -4.46
N GLY A 64 14.66 -9.73 -3.86
CA GLY A 64 15.72 -8.85 -4.38
C GLY A 64 15.18 -7.51 -4.91
N PRO A 65 16.01 -6.69 -5.56
CA PRO A 65 15.67 -5.33 -5.91
C PRO A 65 14.52 -5.22 -6.93
N GLU A 66 14.38 -6.21 -7.81
CA GLU A 66 13.32 -6.24 -8.83
C GLU A 66 11.97 -6.74 -8.33
N LEU A 67 11.91 -7.32 -7.12
CA LEU A 67 10.69 -7.80 -6.45
C LEU A 67 9.82 -8.71 -7.32
N LEU A 68 10.45 -9.59 -8.11
CA LEU A 68 9.75 -10.37 -9.13
C LEU A 68 8.71 -11.33 -8.54
N GLU A 69 9.01 -11.96 -7.40
CA GLU A 69 8.08 -12.87 -6.73
C GLU A 69 6.90 -12.10 -6.12
N GLU A 70 7.15 -10.96 -5.48
CA GLU A 70 6.12 -10.11 -4.86
C GLU A 70 5.18 -9.53 -5.91
N ILE A 71 5.72 -9.08 -7.04
CA ILE A 71 4.93 -8.58 -8.18
C ILE A 71 4.11 -9.71 -8.80
N GLY A 72 4.71 -10.90 -8.96
CA GLY A 72 4.00 -12.07 -9.47
C GLY A 72 2.87 -12.52 -8.53
N ALA A 73 3.07 -12.45 -7.22
CA ALA A 73 2.03 -12.72 -6.23
C ALA A 73 0.89 -11.69 -6.32
N LEU A 74 1.21 -10.40 -6.45
CA LEU A 74 0.21 -9.35 -6.66
C LEU A 74 -0.62 -9.62 -7.93
N GLN A 75 0.02 -9.95 -9.06
CA GLN A 75 -0.70 -10.27 -10.29
C GLN A 75 -1.63 -11.48 -10.08
N SER A 76 -1.14 -12.56 -9.46
CA SER A 76 -1.95 -13.76 -9.20
C SER A 76 -3.18 -13.47 -8.33
N VAL A 77 -3.04 -12.58 -7.35
CA VAL A 77 -4.15 -12.14 -6.48
C VAL A 77 -5.15 -11.28 -7.25
N LEU A 78 -4.69 -10.36 -8.10
CA LEU A 78 -5.56 -9.55 -8.96
C LEU A 78 -6.37 -10.44 -9.92
N ASP A 79 -5.72 -11.42 -10.53
CA ASP A 79 -6.38 -12.39 -11.43
C ASP A 79 -7.43 -13.22 -10.68
N PHE A 80 -7.08 -13.74 -9.50
CA PHE A 80 -8.01 -14.48 -8.64
C PHE A 80 -9.23 -13.65 -8.26
N CYS A 81 -9.03 -12.40 -7.88
CA CYS A 81 -10.11 -11.47 -7.54
C CYS A 81 -10.90 -11.00 -8.75
N GLN A 82 -10.50 -11.38 -9.97
CA GLN A 82 -11.10 -10.87 -11.22
C GLN A 82 -11.13 -9.34 -11.20
N ALA A 83 -9.98 -8.72 -10.97
CA ALA A 83 -9.87 -7.28 -10.73
C ALA A 83 -10.44 -6.42 -11.86
N ASP A 84 -10.46 -6.92 -13.09
CA ASP A 84 -11.04 -6.23 -14.26
C ASP A 84 -12.55 -5.95 -14.15
N ARG A 85 -13.24 -6.69 -13.27
CA ARG A 85 -14.70 -6.52 -13.03
C ARG A 85 -15.02 -5.30 -12.17
N PHE A 86 -14.02 -4.72 -11.49
CA PHE A 86 -14.21 -3.53 -10.68
C PHE A 86 -13.99 -2.26 -11.49
N ASP A 87 -14.74 -1.21 -11.17
CA ASP A 87 -14.60 0.10 -11.80
C ASP A 87 -13.24 0.73 -11.44
N SER A 88 -12.74 0.46 -10.24
CA SER A 88 -11.45 0.95 -9.75
C SER A 88 -10.72 -0.07 -8.87
N ILE A 89 -9.40 -0.01 -8.90
CA ILE A 89 -8.48 -0.82 -8.09
C ILE A 89 -7.64 0.13 -7.25
N ARG A 90 -7.57 -0.10 -5.95
CA ARG A 90 -6.73 0.68 -5.07
C ARG A 90 -5.67 -0.20 -4.45
N LEU A 91 -4.40 0.08 -4.77
CA LEU A 91 -3.28 -0.57 -4.11
C LEU A 91 -2.97 0.20 -2.83
N ILE A 92 -3.00 -0.49 -1.69
CA ILE A 92 -2.74 0.07 -0.36
C ILE A 92 -1.47 -0.57 0.17
N GLY A 93 -0.36 0.14 0.06
CA GLY A 93 0.97 -0.39 0.42
C GLY A 93 1.53 0.20 1.70
N LYS A 94 2.08 -0.66 2.57
CA LYS A 94 2.92 -0.25 3.69
C LYS A 94 4.39 -0.45 3.31
N SER A 95 5.20 0.64 3.32
CA SER A 95 6.65 0.55 3.11
C SER A 95 6.98 -0.31 1.87
N LEU A 96 7.61 -1.49 2.01
CA LEU A 96 7.87 -2.43 0.91
C LEU A 96 6.63 -2.67 0.03
N GLY A 97 5.43 -2.75 0.61
CA GLY A 97 4.20 -2.87 -0.17
C GLY A 97 3.97 -1.72 -1.14
N GLY A 98 4.40 -0.51 -0.78
CA GLY A 98 4.42 0.66 -1.66
C GLY A 98 5.44 0.51 -2.78
N VAL A 99 6.62 -0.06 -2.49
CA VAL A 99 7.66 -0.34 -3.50
C VAL A 99 7.14 -1.35 -4.52
N VAL A 100 6.55 -2.47 -4.04
CA VAL A 100 5.93 -3.50 -4.91
C VAL A 100 4.85 -2.89 -5.80
N ALA A 101 3.97 -2.06 -5.23
CA ALA A 101 2.93 -1.36 -6.00
C ALA A 101 3.53 -0.47 -7.09
N GLY A 102 4.57 0.32 -6.78
CA GLY A 102 5.27 1.17 -7.75
C GLY A 102 5.89 0.36 -8.89
N HIS A 103 6.61 -0.72 -8.57
CA HIS A 103 7.18 -1.62 -9.58
C HIS A 103 6.13 -2.31 -10.44
N TYR A 104 5.00 -2.72 -9.85
CA TYR A 104 3.89 -3.29 -10.60
C TYR A 104 3.30 -2.29 -11.59
N LEU A 105 2.98 -1.08 -11.13
CA LEU A 105 2.36 -0.05 -11.96
C LEU A 105 3.25 0.40 -13.13
N LYS A 106 4.58 0.36 -12.99
CA LYS A 106 5.52 0.65 -14.08
C LYS A 106 5.43 -0.35 -15.26
N LYS A 107 4.87 -1.54 -15.04
CA LYS A 107 4.70 -2.57 -16.08
C LYS A 107 3.41 -2.43 -16.86
N LEU A 108 2.49 -1.58 -16.40
CA LEU A 108 1.18 -1.37 -17.01
C LEU A 108 1.25 -0.28 -18.07
N ASP A 109 0.45 -0.42 -19.11
CA ASP A 109 0.22 0.63 -20.08
C ASP A 109 -0.68 1.76 -19.52
N ARG A 110 -0.79 2.85 -20.27
CA ARG A 110 -1.51 4.05 -19.83
C ARG A 110 -3.00 3.80 -19.60
N ASP A 111 -3.61 2.95 -20.40
CA ASP A 111 -5.06 2.67 -20.31
C ASP A 111 -5.34 1.82 -19.07
N GLN A 112 -4.48 0.85 -18.80
CA GLN A 112 -4.55 0.03 -17.57
C GLN A 112 -4.40 0.90 -16.32
N LEU A 113 -3.46 1.87 -16.30
CA LEU A 113 -3.21 2.75 -15.17
C LEU A 113 -4.43 3.58 -14.75
N ASN A 114 -5.36 3.87 -15.66
CA ASN A 114 -6.56 4.68 -15.38
C ASN A 114 -7.48 4.07 -14.31
N LYS A 115 -7.44 2.76 -14.10
CA LYS A 115 -8.22 2.08 -13.06
C LYS A 115 -7.57 2.13 -11.67
N PHE A 116 -6.29 2.50 -11.58
CA PHE A 116 -5.54 2.39 -10.35
C PHE A 116 -5.48 3.70 -9.56
N SER A 117 -5.48 3.56 -8.24
CA SER A 117 -5.12 4.60 -7.27
C SER A 117 -4.25 4.00 -6.18
N LEU A 118 -3.54 4.83 -5.43
CA LEU A 118 -2.58 4.41 -4.42
C LEU A 118 -2.87 5.04 -3.06
N ILE A 119 -2.69 4.25 -2.01
CA ILE A 119 -2.48 4.73 -0.64
C ILE A 119 -1.15 4.15 -0.15
N ILE A 120 -0.24 4.99 0.29
CA ILE A 120 1.06 4.58 0.81
C ILE A 120 1.17 4.95 2.29
N PHE A 121 1.34 3.95 3.11
CA PHE A 121 1.64 4.08 4.54
C PHE A 121 3.14 3.96 4.79
N GLY A 122 3.82 5.06 5.14
CA GLY A 122 5.27 5.12 5.29
C GLY A 122 5.97 4.99 3.93
N TYR A 123 6.10 6.12 3.25
CA TYR A 123 6.80 6.22 1.97
C TYR A 123 8.30 6.07 2.18
N ASP A 124 8.93 5.14 1.47
CA ASP A 124 10.37 4.91 1.52
C ASP A 124 11.05 5.75 0.40
N ILE A 125 11.66 6.87 0.82
CA ILE A 125 12.37 7.80 -0.09
C ILE A 125 13.51 7.06 -0.79
N GLY A 126 13.58 7.20 -2.11
CA GLY A 126 14.59 6.58 -2.95
C GLY A 126 14.30 5.13 -3.35
N TYR A 127 13.27 4.49 -2.78
CA TYR A 127 12.85 3.14 -3.13
C TYR A 127 11.49 3.11 -3.86
N ILE A 128 10.58 3.99 -3.50
CA ILE A 128 9.27 4.11 -4.17
C ILE A 128 9.40 5.13 -5.29
N ASP A 129 9.12 4.73 -6.52
CA ASP A 129 9.09 5.63 -7.67
C ASP A 129 7.69 5.65 -8.30
N LEU A 130 6.98 6.74 -8.05
CA LEU A 130 5.62 7.00 -8.55
C LEU A 130 5.54 8.24 -9.44
N LYS A 131 6.68 8.81 -9.85
CA LYS A 131 6.70 10.08 -10.61
C LYS A 131 5.93 10.01 -11.92
N ASN A 132 5.93 8.84 -12.56
CA ASN A 132 5.24 8.59 -13.83
C ASN A 132 3.83 7.98 -13.67
N PHE A 133 3.33 7.85 -12.45
CA PHE A 133 1.98 7.37 -12.20
C PHE A 133 0.98 8.53 -12.24
N PRO A 134 -0.04 8.49 -13.15
CA PRO A 134 -0.95 9.62 -13.35
C PRO A 134 -2.13 9.64 -12.36
N GLY A 135 -2.42 8.51 -11.71
CA GLY A 135 -3.58 8.32 -10.86
C GLY A 135 -3.51 9.07 -9.53
N LYS A 136 -4.57 8.93 -8.73
CA LYS A 136 -4.62 9.51 -7.36
C LYS A 136 -3.63 8.78 -6.46
N ILE A 137 -2.88 9.57 -5.66
CA ILE A 137 -1.92 9.07 -4.66
C ILE A 137 -2.25 9.72 -3.32
N VAL A 138 -2.39 8.92 -2.28
CA VAL A 138 -2.48 9.37 -0.88
C VAL A 138 -1.27 8.83 -0.13
N ILE A 139 -0.48 9.70 0.48
CA ILE A 139 0.71 9.32 1.24
C ILE A 139 0.50 9.71 2.70
N ILE A 140 0.61 8.75 3.59
CA ILE A 140 0.56 8.94 5.04
C ILE A 140 1.96 8.73 5.59
N GLN A 141 2.49 9.74 6.30
CA GLN A 141 3.85 9.74 6.79
C GLN A 141 3.92 10.13 8.26
N GLY A 142 4.68 9.39 9.08
CA GLY A 142 5.01 9.81 10.43
C GLY A 142 5.98 10.99 10.41
N ASP A 143 5.81 11.96 11.30
CA ASP A 143 6.75 13.10 11.37
C ASP A 143 8.10 12.73 12.05
N LYS A 144 8.17 11.54 12.65
CA LYS A 144 9.38 10.93 13.20
C LYS A 144 9.86 9.72 12.39
N ASP A 145 9.39 9.61 11.15
CA ASP A 145 9.82 8.55 10.25
C ASP A 145 11.31 8.72 9.89
N LYS A 146 12.10 7.68 10.13
CA LYS A 146 13.55 7.68 9.82
C LYS A 146 13.87 7.81 8.33
N PHE A 147 12.92 7.50 7.45
CA PHE A 147 13.06 7.63 6.00
C PHE A 147 12.65 9.02 5.48
N GLY A 148 12.27 9.92 6.36
CA GLY A 148 11.88 11.28 6.07
C GLY A 148 10.44 11.59 6.45
N ASP A 149 10.19 12.86 6.74
CA ASP A 149 8.86 13.40 7.00
C ASP A 149 8.10 13.73 5.70
N VAL A 150 6.92 14.32 5.83
CA VAL A 150 6.08 14.73 4.69
C VAL A 150 6.81 15.72 3.76
N GLU A 151 7.62 16.62 4.28
CA GLU A 151 8.33 17.61 3.44
C GLU A 151 9.44 16.96 2.63
N ALA A 152 10.14 15.99 3.21
CA ALA A 152 11.12 15.17 2.50
C ALA A 152 10.46 14.35 1.39
N VAL A 153 9.30 13.74 1.66
CA VAL A 153 8.51 13.00 0.65
C VAL A 153 8.02 13.92 -0.48
N LYS A 154 7.52 15.11 -0.17
CA LYS A 154 7.14 16.11 -1.18
C LYS A 154 8.33 16.50 -2.08
N SER A 155 9.51 16.63 -1.47
CA SER A 155 10.73 16.93 -2.21
C SER A 155 11.12 15.79 -3.17
N ASP A 156 11.03 14.53 -2.71
CA ASP A 156 11.29 13.35 -3.54
C ASP A 156 10.29 13.22 -4.69
N MET A 157 9.01 13.48 -4.42
CA MET A 157 7.93 13.45 -5.42
C MET A 157 7.88 14.67 -6.35
N ARG A 158 8.86 15.58 -6.27
CA ARG A 158 8.91 16.76 -7.16
C ARG A 158 9.02 16.31 -8.62
N GLY A 159 8.14 16.89 -9.44
CA GLY A 159 8.05 16.54 -10.86
C GLY A 159 7.13 15.35 -11.16
N ALA A 160 6.42 14.79 -10.18
CA ALA A 160 5.39 13.79 -10.42
C ALA A 160 4.30 14.31 -11.36
N ILE A 161 3.87 13.47 -12.30
CA ILE A 161 2.84 13.83 -13.29
C ILE A 161 1.42 13.80 -12.73
N SER A 162 1.18 13.05 -11.62
CA SER A 162 -0.12 13.06 -10.96
C SER A 162 -0.49 14.47 -10.51
N LYS A 163 -1.75 14.86 -10.79
CA LYS A 163 -2.34 16.14 -10.34
C LYS A 163 -3.13 15.97 -9.04
N ASN A 164 -3.20 14.77 -8.51
CA ASN A 164 -4.00 14.43 -7.34
C ASN A 164 -3.13 13.66 -6.32
N ILE A 165 -2.22 14.37 -5.65
CA ILE A 165 -1.38 13.82 -4.60
C ILE A 165 -1.77 14.47 -3.27
N VAL A 166 -2.18 13.66 -2.31
CA VAL A 166 -2.52 14.08 -0.95
C VAL A 166 -1.41 13.61 -0.01
N TYR A 167 -0.88 14.54 0.78
CA TYR A 167 0.15 14.26 1.78
C TYR A 167 -0.43 14.46 3.18
N LEU A 168 -0.35 13.45 4.02
CA LEU A 168 -0.89 13.42 5.38
C LEU A 168 0.23 13.11 6.37
N SER A 169 0.37 13.97 7.39
CA SER A 169 1.31 13.76 8.48
C SER A 169 0.61 13.17 9.70
N VAL A 170 1.28 12.22 10.37
CA VAL A 170 0.89 11.69 11.69
C VAL A 170 1.93 12.15 12.70
N LYS A 171 1.52 13.08 13.56
CA LYS A 171 2.42 13.73 14.52
C LYS A 171 2.87 12.76 15.62
N GLY A 172 4.17 12.69 15.88
CA GLY A 172 4.77 11.82 16.89
C GLY A 172 5.04 10.39 16.39
N ALA A 173 4.56 10.01 15.22
CA ALA A 173 4.67 8.65 14.73
C ALA A 173 6.01 8.36 14.03
N ASP A 174 6.59 7.19 14.33
CA ASP A 174 7.70 6.63 13.55
C ASP A 174 7.21 6.00 12.22
N HIS A 175 8.12 5.37 11.47
CA HIS A 175 7.81 4.68 10.21
C HIS A 175 6.69 3.62 10.33
N SER A 176 6.50 3.03 11.49
CA SER A 176 5.51 1.98 11.76
C SER A 176 4.29 2.48 12.53
N TYR A 177 4.10 3.81 12.61
CA TYR A 177 3.02 4.47 13.36
C TYR A 177 3.04 4.13 14.86
N ARG A 178 4.25 4.08 15.41
CA ARG A 178 4.54 3.80 16.82
C ARG A 178 5.18 5.01 17.45
N VAL A 179 5.11 5.06 18.78
CA VAL A 179 5.96 5.97 19.58
C VAL A 179 7.41 5.55 19.38
N PRO A 180 8.33 6.45 18.96
CA PRO A 180 9.72 6.08 18.65
C PRO A 180 10.46 5.38 19.82
N GLU A 181 10.20 5.80 21.06
CA GLU A 181 10.87 5.34 22.28
C GLU A 181 10.29 4.01 22.79
N THR A 182 8.96 3.92 22.93
CA THR A 182 8.28 2.77 23.56
C THR A 182 7.86 1.70 22.58
N LYS A 183 7.82 2.03 21.26
CA LYS A 183 7.31 1.18 20.19
C LYS A 183 5.84 0.80 20.30
N GLU A 184 5.07 1.53 21.11
CA GLU A 184 3.63 1.38 21.20
C GLU A 184 2.95 1.84 19.91
N PRO A 185 2.03 1.04 19.30
CA PRO A 185 1.43 1.32 18.00
C PRO A 185 0.18 2.24 18.12
N ILE A 186 0.27 3.30 18.90
CA ILE A 186 -0.87 4.17 19.24
C ILE A 186 -1.34 5.07 18.08
N TYR A 187 -0.52 5.22 17.03
CA TYR A 187 -0.82 6.11 15.91
C TYR A 187 -1.43 5.40 14.70
N GLU A 188 -1.58 4.07 14.73
CA GLU A 188 -2.12 3.31 13.60
C GLU A 188 -3.56 3.70 13.26
N ASP A 189 -4.42 3.91 14.27
CA ASP A 189 -5.82 4.29 14.06
C ASP A 189 -5.95 5.67 13.44
N GLU A 190 -5.15 6.65 13.89
CA GLU A 190 -5.09 7.98 13.30
C GLU A 190 -4.62 7.91 11.84
N ALA A 191 -3.57 7.14 11.54
CA ALA A 191 -3.03 6.99 10.20
C ALA A 191 -4.09 6.41 9.25
N VAL A 192 -4.79 5.35 9.68
CA VAL A 192 -5.84 4.70 8.88
C VAL A 192 -7.04 5.63 8.70
N SER A 193 -7.52 6.32 9.75
CA SER A 193 -8.62 7.27 9.66
C SER A 193 -8.32 8.36 8.64
N LYS A 194 -7.18 9.04 8.77
CA LYS A 194 -6.74 10.08 7.83
C LYS A 194 -6.70 9.60 6.38
N ALA A 195 -6.17 8.39 6.15
CA ALA A 195 -6.09 7.82 4.80
C ALA A 195 -7.48 7.62 4.18
N PHE A 196 -8.41 7.06 4.95
CA PHE A 196 -9.74 6.72 4.46
C PHE A 196 -10.74 7.88 4.46
N GLU A 197 -10.46 8.98 5.15
CA GLU A 197 -11.22 10.25 5.04
C GLU A 197 -10.98 10.96 3.70
N CYS A 198 -9.86 10.68 3.04
CA CYS A 198 -9.51 11.25 1.72
C CYS A 198 -10.13 10.51 0.53
N LEU A 199 -10.93 9.46 0.76
CA LEU A 199 -11.53 8.62 -0.28
C LEU A 199 -12.96 9.02 -0.55
#